data_f6549b1dbbb9c0c23925fbba5af07319
#
_entry.id   f6549b1dbbb9c0c23925fbba5af07319
#
_cell.length_a   1.000
_cell.length_b   1.000
_cell.length_c   1.000
_cell.angle_alpha   90.00
_cell.angle_beta   90.00
_cell.angle_gamma   90.00
#
_symmetry.space_group_name_H-M   'P 1'
#
loop_
_entity.id
_entity.type
_entity.pdbx_description
1 polymer ?
#
loop_
_entity_poly.entity_id
_entity_poly.type
_entity_poly.pdbx_seq_one_letter_code
_entity_poly.pdbx_strand_id
1 'polypeptide(L)'
;KGMVLNPWMYEFIRYSPSNDIKRIKSNVLVLIGSKDIQVTSRENIEGYKNLLPKNRKLHTIKELKGLNHLFQKCSMCDINEYGQLEETFSMDVLEEIRDFLEMVWK
;
A
#
# COMPACT_ATOMS: atom_id res chain seq x y z
N LYS A 1 18.99 6.70 -28.32
CA LYS A 1 17.87 7.58 -28.62
C LYS A 1 16.82 7.52 -27.54
N GLY A 2 16.63 8.58 -26.86
CA GLY A 2 15.69 8.63 -25.75
C GLY A 2 14.23 8.71 -26.16
N MET A 3 13.37 8.27 -25.27
CA MET A 3 11.94 8.45 -25.39
C MET A 3 11.59 9.90 -25.02
N VAL A 4 10.76 10.54 -25.83
CA VAL A 4 10.27 11.89 -25.51
C VAL A 4 9.07 11.73 -24.59
N LEU A 5 9.20 12.25 -23.37
CA LEU A 5 8.12 12.22 -22.40
C LEU A 5 7.31 13.51 -22.47
N ASN A 6 5.99 13.39 -22.42
CA ASN A 6 5.16 14.58 -22.25
C ASN A 6 5.34 15.17 -20.84
N PRO A 7 4.96 16.44 -20.61
CA PRO A 7 5.16 17.08 -19.30
C PRO A 7 4.53 16.31 -18.13
N TRP A 8 3.36 15.72 -18.33
CA TRP A 8 2.69 14.95 -17.29
C TRP A 8 3.51 13.72 -16.89
N MET A 9 3.96 12.95 -17.87
CA MET A 9 4.73 11.74 -17.64
C MET A 9 6.08 12.05 -16.98
N TYR A 10 6.71 13.14 -17.39
CA TYR A 10 7.97 13.61 -16.81
C TYR A 10 7.78 13.90 -15.31
N GLU A 11 6.75 14.67 -14.95
CA GLU A 11 6.46 14.99 -13.57
C GLU A 11 6.07 13.75 -12.76
N PHE A 12 5.32 12.83 -13.36
CA PHE A 12 4.92 11.59 -12.71
C PHE A 12 6.15 10.75 -12.33
N ILE A 13 7.09 10.59 -13.26
CA ILE A 13 8.27 9.74 -13.03
C ILE A 13 9.19 10.33 -11.96
N ARG A 14 9.38 11.64 -11.98
CA ARG A 14 10.29 12.28 -11.02
C ARG A 14 9.65 12.60 -9.68
N TYR A 15 8.35 12.43 -9.55
CA TYR A 15 7.67 12.74 -8.31
C TYR A 15 8.12 11.79 -7.19
N SER A 16 8.42 12.33 -6.04
CA SER A 16 8.71 11.57 -4.83
C SER A 16 7.69 11.93 -3.75
N PRO A 17 6.92 10.97 -3.23
CA PRO A 17 5.91 11.25 -2.21
C PRO A 17 6.49 11.49 -0.81
N SER A 18 7.79 11.34 -0.63
CA SER A 18 8.40 11.38 0.71
C SER A 18 8.05 12.64 1.50
N ASN A 19 8.15 13.80 0.88
CA ASN A 19 7.85 15.06 1.57
C ASN A 19 6.37 15.20 1.92
N ASP A 20 5.51 14.68 1.07
CA ASP A 20 4.06 14.74 1.31
C ASP A 20 3.66 13.80 2.44
N ILE A 21 4.26 12.60 2.49
CA ILE A 21 4.01 11.64 3.56
C ILE A 21 4.42 12.22 4.91
N LYS A 22 5.55 12.90 4.97
CA LYS A 22 6.03 13.53 6.21
C LYS A 22 5.08 14.62 6.74
N ARG A 23 4.25 15.17 5.87
CA ARG A 23 3.32 16.25 6.23
C ARG A 23 1.91 15.79 6.54
N ILE A 24 1.64 14.49 6.48
CA ILE A 24 0.31 13.96 6.79
C ILE A 24 -0.03 14.26 8.25
N LYS A 25 -1.24 14.79 8.45
CA LYS A 25 -1.73 15.15 9.78
C LYS A 25 -2.84 14.26 10.28
N SER A 26 -3.30 13.33 9.47
CA SER A 26 -4.35 12.36 9.84
C SER A 26 -3.78 11.06 10.37
N ASN A 27 -4.65 10.22 10.92
CA ASN A 27 -4.31 8.83 11.18
C ASN A 27 -4.23 8.08 9.84
N VAL A 28 -3.32 7.13 9.74
CA VAL A 28 -3.05 6.43 8.47
C VAL A 28 -3.04 4.93 8.69
N LEU A 29 -3.74 4.22 7.83
CA LEU A 29 -3.65 2.76 7.73
C LEU A 29 -2.92 2.42 6.43
N VAL A 30 -1.81 1.70 6.55
CA VAL A 30 -1.06 1.18 5.40
C VAL A 30 -1.16 -0.34 5.40
N LEU A 31 -1.68 -0.89 4.32
CA LEU A 31 -1.80 -2.33 4.14
C LEU A 31 -1.08 -2.74 2.85
N ILE A 32 -0.23 -3.74 2.93
CA ILE A 32 0.48 -4.26 1.77
C ILE A 32 0.47 -5.78 1.87
N GLY A 33 0.14 -6.44 0.77
CA GLY A 33 0.18 -7.91 0.70
C GLY A 33 1.62 -8.42 0.68
N SER A 34 1.89 -9.50 1.39
CA SER A 34 3.25 -10.07 1.43
C SER A 34 3.69 -10.66 0.07
N LYS A 35 2.72 -10.95 -0.79
CA LYS A 35 2.96 -11.49 -2.14
C LYS A 35 2.78 -10.43 -3.23
N ASP A 36 2.77 -9.16 -2.85
CA ASP A 36 2.68 -8.06 -3.79
C ASP A 36 4.00 -7.92 -4.55
N ILE A 37 3.96 -8.14 -5.87
CA ILE A 37 5.14 -8.03 -6.72
C ILE A 37 5.23 -6.66 -7.41
N GLN A 38 4.21 -5.83 -7.29
CA GLN A 38 4.20 -4.49 -7.88
C GLN A 38 4.68 -3.44 -6.89
N VAL A 39 4.25 -3.57 -5.64
CA VAL A 39 4.69 -2.71 -4.54
C VAL A 39 5.21 -3.64 -3.46
N THR A 40 6.51 -3.86 -3.44
CA THR A 40 7.11 -4.82 -2.54
C THR A 40 6.92 -4.40 -1.09
N SER A 41 6.49 -5.35 -0.25
CA SER A 41 6.06 -5.02 1.10
C SER A 41 7.22 -4.52 1.97
N ARG A 42 8.36 -5.18 1.91
CA ARG A 42 9.47 -4.89 2.80
C ARG A 42 9.93 -3.44 2.72
N GLU A 43 10.28 -2.99 1.52
CA GLU A 43 10.81 -1.64 1.32
C GLU A 43 9.76 -0.57 1.58
N ASN A 44 8.53 -0.84 1.19
CA ASN A 44 7.46 0.13 1.34
C ASN A 44 6.99 0.25 2.80
N ILE A 45 6.91 -0.85 3.52
CA ILE A 45 6.58 -0.81 4.95
C ILE A 45 7.66 -0.02 5.70
N GLU A 46 8.94 -0.29 5.44
CA GLU A 46 10.03 0.46 6.03
C GLU A 46 9.93 1.95 5.69
N GLY A 47 9.65 2.25 4.44
CA GLY A 47 9.49 3.64 3.99
C GLY A 47 8.41 4.38 4.76
N TYR A 48 7.23 3.78 4.89
CA TYR A 48 6.14 4.41 5.63
C TYR A 48 6.45 4.54 7.11
N LYS A 49 7.08 3.54 7.72
CA LYS A 49 7.49 3.61 9.12
C LYS A 49 8.45 4.78 9.36
N ASN A 50 9.33 5.05 8.43
CA ASN A 50 10.30 6.12 8.56
C ASN A 50 9.73 7.50 8.24
N LEU A 51 8.77 7.59 7.33
CA LEU A 51 8.27 8.85 6.81
C LEU A 51 7.06 9.39 7.56
N LEU A 52 6.17 8.52 8.06
CA LEU A 52 4.96 8.97 8.74
C LEU A 52 5.28 9.69 10.04
N PRO A 53 4.63 10.85 10.31
CA PRO A 53 4.81 11.55 11.58
C PRO A 53 4.44 10.67 12.76
N LYS A 54 5.25 10.72 13.82
CA LYS A 54 5.11 9.79 14.95
C LYS A 54 4.41 10.37 16.16
N ASN A 55 4.11 11.66 16.13
CA ASN A 55 3.54 12.32 17.29
C ASN A 55 2.01 12.33 17.22
N ARG A 56 1.36 11.92 18.29
CA ARG A 56 -0.07 12.07 18.53
C ARG A 56 -1.03 11.41 17.54
N LYS A 57 -0.53 10.78 16.50
CA LYS A 57 -1.40 10.13 15.51
C LYS A 57 -1.30 8.62 15.66
N LEU A 58 -2.42 7.97 15.40
CA LEU A 58 -2.47 6.52 15.37
C LEU A 58 -2.22 6.08 13.93
N HIS A 59 -1.07 5.51 13.70
CA HIS A 59 -0.75 4.93 12.40
C HIS A 59 -0.63 3.43 12.55
N THR A 60 -1.24 2.70 11.65
CA THR A 60 -1.15 1.26 11.59
C THR A 60 -0.53 0.86 10.26
N ILE A 61 0.55 0.10 10.30
CA ILE A 61 1.23 -0.37 9.10
C ILE A 61 1.32 -1.88 9.21
N LYS A 62 0.66 -2.59 8.30
CA LYS A 62 0.59 -4.05 8.35
C LYS A 62 0.91 -4.69 7.02
N GLU A 63 1.67 -5.77 7.08
CA GLU A 63 1.82 -6.68 5.98
C GLU A 63 0.74 -7.76 6.11
N LEU A 64 -0.02 -7.99 5.04
CA LEU A 64 -1.05 -9.02 5.01
C LEU A 64 -0.50 -10.26 4.35
N LYS A 65 -0.29 -11.29 5.15
CA LYS A 65 0.36 -12.51 4.72
C LYS A 65 -0.43 -13.24 3.64
N GLY A 66 0.25 -13.59 2.56
CA GLY A 66 -0.34 -14.40 1.49
C GLY A 66 -1.16 -13.66 0.46
N LEU A 67 -1.28 -12.33 0.58
CA LEU A 67 -2.09 -11.55 -0.36
C LEU A 67 -1.22 -10.88 -1.43
N ASN A 68 -1.77 -10.80 -2.65
CA ASN A 68 -1.14 -10.13 -3.78
C ASN A 68 -1.46 -8.63 -3.79
N HIS A 69 -1.09 -7.95 -4.88
CA HIS A 69 -1.32 -6.51 -5.02
C HIS A 69 -2.80 -6.12 -4.96
N LEU A 70 -3.69 -6.97 -5.40
CA LEU A 70 -5.13 -6.72 -5.36
C LEU A 70 -5.80 -7.23 -4.09
N PHE A 71 -4.99 -7.60 -3.09
CA PHE A 71 -5.48 -8.15 -1.82
C PHE A 71 -6.29 -9.42 -2.01
N GLN A 72 -5.82 -10.29 -2.87
CA GLN A 72 -6.39 -11.61 -3.10
C GLN A 72 -5.45 -12.68 -2.55
N LYS A 73 -6.02 -13.75 -2.01
CA LYS A 73 -5.25 -14.95 -1.73
C LYS A 73 -4.85 -15.56 -3.07
N CYS A 74 -3.60 -15.88 -3.23
CA CYS A 74 -3.05 -16.25 -4.54
C CYS A 74 -2.24 -17.54 -4.47
N SER A 75 -2.08 -18.20 -5.63
CA SER A 75 -1.24 -19.40 -5.76
C SER A 75 0.11 -19.05 -6.36
N MET A 76 0.12 -18.58 -7.60
CA MET A 76 1.35 -18.15 -8.29
C MET A 76 1.73 -16.73 -7.90
N CYS A 77 0.75 -15.93 -7.55
CA CYS A 77 0.93 -14.55 -7.11
C CYS A 77 1.55 -13.64 -8.15
N ASP A 78 1.30 -13.92 -9.43
CA ASP A 78 1.74 -13.07 -10.53
C ASP A 78 0.56 -12.31 -11.13
N ILE A 79 0.88 -11.38 -12.03
CA ILE A 79 -0.14 -10.52 -12.65
C ILE A 79 -1.14 -11.34 -13.47
N ASN A 80 -0.69 -12.40 -14.09
CA ASN A 80 -1.55 -13.22 -14.97
C ASN A 80 -2.63 -13.95 -14.20
N GLU A 81 -2.44 -14.15 -12.90
CA GLU A 81 -3.39 -14.87 -12.06
C GLU A 81 -4.56 -14.00 -11.60
N TYR A 82 -4.42 -12.68 -11.60
CA TYR A 82 -5.39 -11.78 -10.97
C TYR A 82 -6.84 -12.03 -11.38
N GLY A 83 -7.07 -12.14 -12.66
CA GLY A 83 -8.42 -12.35 -13.19
C GLY A 83 -8.95 -13.77 -13.07
N GLN A 84 -8.12 -14.70 -12.64
CA GLN A 84 -8.46 -16.12 -12.55
C GLN A 84 -8.79 -16.56 -11.12
N LEU A 85 -8.56 -15.69 -10.14
CA LEU A 85 -8.84 -15.99 -8.75
C LEU A 85 -10.32 -15.79 -8.46
N GLU A 86 -10.89 -16.68 -7.68
CA GLU A 86 -12.29 -16.59 -7.28
C GLU A 86 -12.56 -15.37 -6.43
N GLU A 87 -11.64 -15.10 -5.54
CA GLU A 87 -11.76 -14.02 -4.59
C GLU A 87 -11.45 -12.69 -5.27
N THR A 88 -12.34 -11.71 -5.13
CA THR A 88 -12.09 -10.36 -5.64
C THR A 88 -11.27 -9.55 -4.66
N PHE A 89 -11.48 -9.79 -3.36
CA PHE A 89 -10.87 -8.98 -2.32
C PHE A 89 -10.98 -9.74 -0.99
N SER A 90 -9.89 -9.95 -0.32
CA SER A 90 -9.89 -10.75 0.91
C SER A 90 -10.68 -10.09 2.04
N MET A 91 -11.46 -10.87 2.75
CA MET A 91 -12.17 -10.41 3.94
C MET A 91 -11.21 -9.94 5.02
N ASP A 92 -10.01 -10.49 5.08
CA ASP A 92 -8.99 -10.09 6.04
C ASP A 92 -8.68 -8.60 5.94
N VAL A 93 -8.67 -8.07 4.71
CA VAL A 93 -8.43 -6.64 4.47
C VAL A 93 -9.56 -5.80 5.04
N LEU A 94 -10.79 -6.22 4.82
CA LEU A 94 -11.97 -5.50 5.33
C LEU A 94 -11.98 -5.48 6.86
N GLU A 95 -11.58 -6.56 7.48
CA GLU A 95 -11.46 -6.62 8.94
C GLU A 95 -10.40 -5.65 9.47
N GLU A 96 -9.27 -5.56 8.80
CA GLU A 96 -8.22 -4.61 9.20
C GLU A 96 -8.70 -3.16 9.07
N ILE A 97 -9.42 -2.86 7.99
CA ILE A 97 -10.00 -1.52 7.80
C ILE A 97 -11.01 -1.22 8.90
N ARG A 98 -11.90 -2.15 9.19
CA ARG A 98 -12.89 -2.00 10.26
C ARG A 98 -12.22 -1.75 11.61
N ASP A 99 -11.25 -2.57 11.96
CA ASP A 99 -10.56 -2.47 13.25
C ASP A 99 -9.84 -1.14 13.39
N PHE A 100 -9.22 -0.67 12.30
CA PHE A 100 -8.56 0.64 12.29
C PHE A 100 -9.57 1.76 12.51
N LEU A 101 -10.70 1.72 11.80
CA LEU A 101 -11.74 2.74 11.95
C LEU A 101 -12.30 2.77 13.36
N GLU A 102 -12.54 1.62 13.96
CA GLU A 102 -13.01 1.53 15.34
C GLU A 102 -11.99 2.13 16.31
N MET A 103 -10.71 1.90 16.06
CA MET A 103 -9.64 2.42 16.92
C MET A 103 -9.56 3.95 16.87
N VAL A 104 -9.68 4.54 15.68
CA VAL A 104 -9.48 6.00 15.51
C VAL A 104 -10.75 6.81 15.73
N TRP A 105 -11.90 6.18 15.72
CA TRP A 105 -13.21 6.86 15.78
C TRP A 105 -13.75 7.01 17.22
N LYS A 106 -12.95 6.79 18.18
CA LYS A 106 -13.38 6.88 19.59
C LYS A 106 -13.48 8.31 20.11
#